data_0376bbfc3d559bd2ee7a23cd43c4e21e
#
_entry.id   0376bbfc3d559bd2ee7a23cd43c4e21e
#
_cell.length_a   1.000
_cell.length_b   1.000
_cell.length_c   1.000
_cell.angle_alpha   90.00
_cell.angle_beta   90.00
_cell.angle_gamma   90.00
#
_symmetry.space_group_name_H-M   'P 1'
#
loop_
_entity.id
_entity.type
_entity.pdbx_description
1 polymer ?
#
loop_
_entity_poly.entity_id
_entity_poly.type
_entity_poly.pdbx_seq_one_letter_code
_entity_poly.pdbx_strand_id
1 'polypeptide(L)'
;MKIKTSKLKGLALDWAVGKAVGVDVRIGKEFIVDANNCVYSPSSDWLKCGKFIDTYAIELINEMVSDDYDHYQIAWSAICNYLQDDYYDGDTPQEAICRATVAVVLGGEVDVPKELLNG
;
A
#
# COMPACT_ATOMS: atom_id res chain seq x y z
N MET A 1 -15.28 -8.45 2.38
CA MET A 1 -14.54 -9.52 1.65
C MET A 1 -13.06 -9.46 2.01
N LYS A 2 -12.50 -10.58 2.38
CA LYS A 2 -11.11 -10.66 2.80
C LYS A 2 -10.17 -10.72 1.60
N ILE A 3 -9.19 -9.85 1.56
CA ILE A 3 -8.20 -9.75 0.49
C ILE A 3 -6.81 -9.86 1.12
N LYS A 4 -5.93 -10.60 0.48
CA LYS A 4 -4.53 -10.65 0.91
C LYS A 4 -3.90 -9.27 0.78
N THR A 5 -3.21 -8.84 1.82
CA THR A 5 -2.53 -7.54 1.84
C THR A 5 -1.60 -7.37 0.64
N SER A 6 -0.92 -8.45 0.23
CA SER A 6 -0.04 -8.43 -0.94
C SER A 6 -0.75 -8.17 -2.26
N LYS A 7 -2.08 -8.25 -2.30
CA LYS A 7 -2.88 -8.04 -3.50
C LYS A 7 -3.71 -6.75 -3.46
N LEU A 8 -3.65 -6.01 -2.37
CA LEU A 8 -4.35 -4.73 -2.28
C LEU A 8 -3.73 -3.72 -3.23
N LYS A 9 -4.58 -2.98 -3.93
CA LYS A 9 -4.14 -1.93 -4.86
C LYS A 9 -5.23 -0.86 -5.01
N GLY A 10 -4.85 0.30 -5.54
CA GLY A 10 -5.78 1.37 -5.84
C GLY A 10 -6.57 1.82 -4.62
N LEU A 11 -7.87 2.00 -4.79
CA LEU A 11 -8.74 2.51 -3.73
C LEU A 11 -8.80 1.57 -2.53
N ALA A 12 -8.79 0.26 -2.76
CA ALA A 12 -8.80 -0.71 -1.66
C ALA A 12 -7.55 -0.57 -0.80
N LEU A 13 -6.39 -0.36 -1.42
CA LEU A 13 -5.15 -0.15 -0.69
C LEU A 13 -5.19 1.16 0.09
N ASP A 14 -5.64 2.25 -0.52
CA ASP A 14 -5.74 3.55 0.17
C ASP A 14 -6.68 3.49 1.36
N TRP A 15 -7.82 2.81 1.21
CA TRP A 15 -8.76 2.60 2.31
C TRP A 15 -8.10 1.82 3.44
N ALA A 16 -7.42 0.72 3.10
CA ALA A 16 -6.76 -0.13 4.10
C ALA A 16 -5.65 0.62 4.84
N VAL A 17 -4.87 1.44 4.13
CA VAL A 17 -3.85 2.29 4.77
C VAL A 17 -4.50 3.23 5.77
N GLY A 18 -5.59 3.88 5.38
CA GLY A 18 -6.31 4.77 6.30
C GLY A 18 -6.75 4.05 7.57
N LYS A 19 -7.31 2.86 7.43
CA LYS A 19 -7.69 2.04 8.58
C LYS A 19 -6.49 1.65 9.43
N ALA A 20 -5.38 1.32 8.80
CA ALA A 20 -4.16 0.91 9.50
C ALA A 20 -3.57 2.06 10.32
N VAL A 21 -3.51 3.25 9.75
CA VAL A 21 -2.83 4.39 10.40
C VAL A 21 -3.76 5.31 11.20
N GLY A 22 -5.05 4.96 11.28
CA GLY A 22 -6.00 5.70 12.10
C GLY A 22 -6.59 6.95 11.47
N VAL A 23 -6.58 7.04 10.16
CA VAL A 23 -7.25 8.13 9.44
C VAL A 23 -8.72 7.74 9.24
N ASP A 24 -9.64 8.66 9.52
CA ASP A 24 -11.06 8.44 9.28
C ASP A 24 -11.33 8.55 7.78
N VAL A 25 -11.34 7.40 7.10
CA VAL A 25 -11.52 7.33 5.66
C VAL A 25 -12.93 6.92 5.29
N ARG A 26 -13.42 7.50 4.20
CA ARG A 26 -14.73 7.21 3.62
C ARG A 26 -14.60 6.95 2.15
N ILE A 27 -15.53 6.17 1.61
CA ILE A 27 -15.56 5.88 0.18
C ILE A 27 -16.30 7.02 -0.50
N GLY A 28 -15.56 7.81 -1.27
CA GLY A 28 -16.13 8.86 -2.10
C GLY A 28 -16.54 8.34 -3.46
N LYS A 29 -16.94 9.24 -4.35
CA LYS A 29 -17.40 8.87 -5.70
C LYS A 29 -16.29 8.25 -6.54
N GLU A 30 -15.10 8.81 -6.50
CA GLU A 30 -13.96 8.37 -7.32
C GLU A 30 -12.71 8.08 -6.50
N PHE A 31 -12.67 8.54 -5.26
CA PHE A 31 -11.50 8.46 -4.40
C PHE A 31 -11.90 8.11 -2.99
N ILE A 32 -10.94 7.61 -2.24
CA ILE A 32 -11.06 7.57 -0.78
C ILE A 32 -10.85 8.99 -0.29
N VAL A 33 -11.67 9.42 0.66
CA VAL A 33 -11.58 10.77 1.25
C VAL A 33 -11.43 10.67 2.74
N ASP A 34 -10.80 11.70 3.34
CA ASP A 34 -10.65 11.79 4.79
C ASP A 34 -11.84 12.54 5.43
N ALA A 35 -11.77 12.78 6.74
CA ALA A 35 -12.83 13.45 7.48
C ALA A 35 -13.09 14.89 7.00
N ASN A 36 -12.10 15.52 6.37
CA ASN A 36 -12.20 16.87 5.81
C ASN A 36 -12.63 16.85 4.35
N ASN A 37 -13.03 15.70 3.85
CA ASN A 37 -13.45 15.49 2.46
C ASN A 37 -12.33 15.71 1.44
N CYS A 38 -11.09 15.59 1.89
CA CYS A 38 -9.91 15.66 1.02
C CYS A 38 -9.52 14.26 0.52
N VAL A 39 -9.04 14.18 -0.71
CA VAL A 39 -8.59 12.93 -1.29
C VAL A 39 -7.48 12.31 -0.44
N TYR A 40 -7.63 11.04 -0.12
CA TYR A 40 -6.64 10.30 0.63
C TYR A 40 -6.11 9.16 -0.24
N SER A 41 -4.92 9.36 -0.81
CA SER A 41 -4.34 8.45 -1.79
C SER A 41 -2.86 8.15 -1.51
N PRO A 42 -2.53 7.57 -0.34
CA PRO A 42 -1.14 7.30 0.03
C PRO A 42 -0.42 6.38 -0.95
N SER A 43 -1.14 5.51 -1.67
CA SER A 43 -0.52 4.61 -2.65
C SER A 43 0.04 5.33 -3.88
N SER A 44 -0.27 6.61 -4.05
CA SER A 44 0.24 7.42 -5.16
C SER A 44 0.79 8.78 -4.70
N ASP A 45 0.81 9.05 -3.40
CA ASP A 45 1.18 10.34 -2.85
C ASP A 45 2.34 10.19 -1.86
N TRP A 46 3.54 10.63 -2.28
CA TRP A 46 4.73 10.58 -1.43
C TRP A 46 4.59 11.35 -0.12
N LEU A 47 3.87 12.46 -0.12
CA LEU A 47 3.66 13.24 1.10
C LEU A 47 2.92 12.44 2.17
N LYS A 48 2.08 11.50 1.73
CA LYS A 48 1.31 10.67 2.65
C LYS A 48 2.09 9.41 3.05
N CYS A 49 2.66 8.70 2.08
CA CYS A 49 3.29 7.40 2.38
C CYS A 49 4.75 7.51 2.81
N GLY A 50 5.45 8.57 2.45
CA GLY A 50 6.87 8.70 2.79
C GLY A 50 7.15 8.64 4.29
N LYS A 51 6.25 9.19 5.09
CA LYS A 51 6.38 9.14 6.56
C LYS A 51 6.35 7.73 7.13
N PHE A 52 5.74 6.80 6.43
CA PHE A 52 5.61 5.42 6.89
C PHE A 52 6.96 4.72 6.93
N ILE A 53 7.90 5.15 6.09
CA ILE A 53 9.26 4.60 6.10
C ILE A 53 9.87 4.78 7.49
N ASP A 54 9.71 5.97 8.04
CA ASP A 54 10.26 6.28 9.37
C ASP A 54 9.41 5.65 10.48
N THR A 55 8.09 5.81 10.40
CA THR A 55 7.17 5.35 11.45
C THR A 55 7.24 3.83 11.65
N TYR A 56 7.34 3.07 10.57
CA TYR A 56 7.28 1.61 10.62
C TYR A 56 8.61 0.94 10.29
N ALA A 57 9.70 1.71 10.27
CA ALA A 57 11.05 1.21 10.00
C ALA A 57 11.08 0.37 8.71
N ILE A 58 10.56 0.95 7.63
CA ILE A 58 10.47 0.27 6.34
C ILE A 58 11.78 0.40 5.58
N GLU A 59 12.29 -0.73 5.11
CA GLU A 59 13.39 -0.80 4.18
C GLU A 59 12.81 -0.95 2.78
N LEU A 60 13.21 -0.09 1.86
CA LEU A 60 12.70 -0.08 0.50
C LEU A 60 13.82 -0.52 -0.44
N ILE A 61 13.55 -1.55 -1.23
CA ILE A 61 14.52 -2.15 -2.12
C ILE A 61 14.00 -2.09 -3.55
N ASN A 62 14.88 -1.78 -4.50
CA ASN A 62 14.54 -1.90 -5.90
C ASN A 62 15.52 -2.83 -6.58
N GLU A 63 15.02 -3.54 -7.58
CA GLU A 63 15.83 -4.43 -8.41
C GLU A 63 15.49 -4.21 -9.87
N MET A 64 16.49 -4.29 -10.71
CA MET A 64 16.30 -4.29 -12.14
C MET A 64 16.05 -5.73 -12.57
N VAL A 65 14.86 -6.01 -13.06
CA VAL A 65 14.49 -7.34 -13.53
C VAL A 65 14.49 -7.32 -15.06
N SER A 66 15.23 -8.24 -15.66
CA SER A 66 15.31 -8.37 -17.11
C SER A 66 14.40 -9.49 -17.59
N ASP A 67 13.68 -9.27 -18.69
CA ASP A 67 13.03 -10.35 -19.40
C ASP A 67 14.00 -10.94 -20.44
N ASP A 68 13.56 -11.96 -21.19
CA ASP A 68 14.40 -12.66 -22.16
C ASP A 68 14.73 -11.84 -23.41
N TYR A 69 14.29 -10.58 -23.49
CA TYR A 69 14.40 -9.72 -24.67
C TYR A 69 15.12 -8.41 -24.40
N ASP A 70 15.97 -8.37 -23.40
CA ASP A 70 16.72 -7.17 -23.00
C ASP A 70 15.83 -6.00 -22.53
N HIS A 71 14.60 -6.29 -22.12
CA HIS A 71 13.74 -5.32 -21.46
C HIS A 71 13.95 -5.36 -19.96
N TYR A 72 14.12 -4.21 -19.36
CA TYR A 72 14.34 -4.08 -17.91
C TYR A 72 13.17 -3.38 -17.27
N GLN A 73 12.73 -3.93 -16.16
CA GLN A 73 11.73 -3.30 -15.31
C GLN A 73 12.31 -3.14 -13.91
N ILE A 74 11.91 -2.08 -13.24
CA ILE A 74 12.27 -1.89 -11.85
C ILE A 74 11.16 -2.49 -10.99
N ALA A 75 11.52 -3.46 -10.18
CA ALA A 75 10.62 -4.04 -9.19
C ALA A 75 10.91 -3.40 -7.84
N TRP A 76 9.87 -3.05 -7.11
CA TRP A 76 9.99 -2.46 -5.79
C TRP A 76 9.48 -3.42 -4.72
N SER A 77 10.24 -3.52 -3.63
CA SER A 77 9.86 -4.34 -2.47
C SER A 77 10.07 -3.54 -1.20
N ALA A 78 9.17 -3.67 -0.26
CA ALA A 78 9.26 -3.04 1.04
C ALA A 78 9.16 -4.09 2.14
N ILE A 79 10.03 -3.99 3.13
CA ILE A 79 9.97 -4.82 4.32
C ILE A 79 9.90 -3.93 5.55
N CYS A 80 9.00 -4.24 6.46
CA CYS A 80 8.99 -3.60 7.77
C CYS A 80 9.89 -4.39 8.71
N ASN A 81 10.88 -3.71 9.30
CA ASN A 81 11.83 -4.37 10.19
C ASN A 81 11.19 -4.91 11.47
N TYR A 82 9.94 -4.51 11.76
CA TYR A 82 9.20 -5.08 12.88
C TYR A 82 8.56 -6.42 12.56
N LEU A 83 8.41 -6.77 11.26
CA LEU A 83 7.75 -8.00 10.83
C LEU A 83 8.71 -9.13 10.50
N GLN A 84 9.96 -8.85 10.31
CA GLN A 84 10.98 -9.83 9.91
C GLN A 84 10.49 -10.84 8.84
N ASP A 85 11.11 -10.90 7.73
CA ASP A 85 10.95 -11.94 6.69
C ASP A 85 9.87 -11.73 5.61
N ASP A 86 8.93 -10.81 5.77
CA ASP A 86 7.92 -10.61 4.74
C ASP A 86 8.17 -9.36 3.92
N TYR A 87 8.44 -9.57 2.64
CA TYR A 87 8.55 -8.48 1.67
C TYR A 87 7.20 -8.25 1.01
N TYR A 88 6.85 -6.98 0.77
CA TYR A 88 5.66 -6.62 0.03
C TYR A 88 6.07 -5.89 -1.22
N ASP A 89 5.72 -6.46 -2.37
CA ASP A 89 6.09 -5.92 -3.67
C ASP A 89 5.09 -4.87 -4.13
N GLY A 90 5.50 -4.02 -5.05
CA GLY A 90 4.64 -3.06 -5.68
C GLY A 90 5.18 -2.63 -7.03
N ASP A 91 4.31 -2.16 -7.90
CA ASP A 91 4.70 -1.60 -9.19
C ASP A 91 5.38 -0.25 -9.01
N THR A 92 5.13 0.40 -7.88
CA THR A 92 5.75 1.66 -7.50
C THR A 92 6.26 1.53 -6.06
N PRO A 93 7.24 2.36 -5.66
CA PRO A 93 7.70 2.32 -4.27
C PRO A 93 6.59 2.70 -3.29
N GLN A 94 5.69 3.62 -3.66
CA GLN A 94 4.55 4.00 -2.83
C GLN A 94 3.64 2.81 -2.55
N GLU A 95 3.33 2.02 -3.57
CA GLU A 95 2.49 0.83 -3.42
C GLU A 95 3.14 -0.20 -2.49
N ALA A 96 4.44 -0.45 -2.68
CA ALA A 96 5.18 -1.38 -1.83
C ALA A 96 5.17 -0.92 -0.36
N ILE A 97 5.44 0.36 -0.11
CA ILE A 97 5.43 0.96 1.23
C ILE A 97 4.05 0.81 1.87
N CYS A 98 2.98 1.10 1.11
CA CYS A 98 1.63 1.04 1.63
C CYS A 98 1.23 -0.39 1.99
N ARG A 99 1.58 -1.37 1.17
CA ARG A 99 1.30 -2.78 1.48
C ARG A 99 2.03 -3.22 2.74
N ALA A 100 3.30 -2.85 2.88
CA ALA A 100 4.06 -3.18 4.10
C ALA A 100 3.45 -2.53 5.34
N THR A 101 2.99 -1.28 5.23
CA THR A 101 2.34 -0.56 6.32
C THR A 101 1.05 -1.25 6.76
N VAL A 102 0.21 -1.63 5.80
CA VAL A 102 -1.03 -2.37 6.10
C VAL A 102 -0.71 -3.68 6.80
N ALA A 103 0.28 -4.40 6.30
CA ALA A 103 0.66 -5.69 6.87
C ALA A 103 1.12 -5.58 8.32
N VAL A 104 1.87 -4.52 8.65
CA VAL A 104 2.38 -4.32 10.01
C VAL A 104 1.26 -4.08 11.01
N VAL A 105 0.21 -3.37 10.58
CA VAL A 105 -0.87 -2.96 11.49
C VAL A 105 -2.07 -3.91 11.44
N LEU A 106 -2.48 -4.31 10.23
CA LEU A 106 -3.69 -5.11 10.03
C LEU A 106 -3.39 -6.58 9.70
N GLY A 107 -2.14 -6.92 9.41
CA GLY A 107 -1.77 -8.30 9.09
C GLY A 107 -1.80 -8.60 7.60
N GLY A 108 -1.68 -9.87 7.27
CA GLY A 108 -1.55 -10.35 5.89
C GLY A 108 -2.85 -10.42 5.11
N GLU A 109 -3.97 -10.12 5.74
CA GLU A 109 -5.29 -10.19 5.13
C GLU A 109 -6.17 -9.09 5.70
N VAL A 110 -6.96 -8.42 4.86
CA VAL A 110 -7.80 -7.28 5.27
C VAL A 110 -9.20 -7.49 4.76
N ASP A 111 -10.20 -7.22 5.60
CA ASP A 111 -11.60 -7.24 5.21
C ASP A 111 -11.96 -5.89 4.59
N VAL A 112 -12.16 -5.90 3.29
CA VAL A 112 -12.36 -4.68 2.48
C VAL A 112 -13.82 -4.60 2.03
N PRO A 113 -14.44 -3.39 2.04
CA PRO A 113 -15.77 -3.23 1.48
C PRO A 113 -15.84 -3.68 0.02
N LYS A 114 -16.89 -4.43 -0.32
CA LYS A 114 -17.05 -5.01 -1.67
C LYS A 114 -17.03 -3.96 -2.77
N GLU A 115 -17.55 -2.79 -2.50
CA GLU A 115 -17.63 -1.70 -3.48
C GLU A 115 -16.25 -1.23 -3.95
N LEU A 116 -15.20 -1.48 -3.17
CA LEU A 116 -13.84 -1.11 -3.55
C LEU A 116 -13.17 -2.14 -4.46
N LEU A 117 -13.80 -3.28 -4.68
CA LEU A 117 -13.25 -4.38 -5.46
C LEU A 117 -13.72 -4.40 -6.90
N ASN A 118 -14.67 -3.55 -7.25
CA ASN A 118 -15.30 -3.52 -8.57
C ASN A 118 -14.80 -2.37 -9.45
N GLY A 119 -13.66 -1.79 -9.08
CA GLY A 119 -13.15 -0.65 -9.82
C GLY A 119 -12.06 -1.02 -10.83
#